data_6dc05b46479d8daecd59ce8ca2a38173
#
_entry.id   6dc05b46479d8daecd59ce8ca2a38173
#
_cell.length_a   1.000
_cell.length_b   1.000
_cell.length_c   1.000
_cell.angle_alpha   90.00
_cell.angle_beta   90.00
_cell.angle_gamma   90.00
#
_symmetry.space_group_name_H-M   'P 1'
#
loop_
_entity.id
_entity.type
_entity.pdbx_description
1 polymer ?
#
loop_
_entity_poly.entity_id
_entity_poly.type
_entity_poly.pdbx_seq_one_letter_code
_entity_poly.pdbx_strand_id
1 'polypeptide(L)'
;MKTIYLWVTNEGWTSFDFDAPETKQALIDRKITISASAEIGAYAKIGAYAKIGYSAKIGASAEIGAYAEIGAYAKIGYSAEIGASAEIGAYAKIGYSAEIGASEIIIKTLFITGTKHTVTWWGKDIINIGCHKKEIEWWLENGTAVAEREGYTPDQINEYRQYVAICAELQKNTTIEVKP
;
A
#
# COMPACT_ATOMS: atom_id res chain seq x y z
N MET A 1 10.63 24.79 5.87
CA MET A 1 10.75 24.48 4.45
C MET A 1 10.64 22.96 4.30
N LYS A 2 9.62 22.51 3.60
CA LYS A 2 9.36 21.08 3.43
C LYS A 2 9.65 20.66 1.99
N THR A 3 10.73 19.93 1.76
CA THR A 3 11.13 19.48 0.43
C THR A 3 10.33 18.26 0.00
N ILE A 4 9.82 18.27 -1.23
CA ILE A 4 9.29 17.11 -1.95
C ILE A 4 10.02 16.97 -3.28
N TYR A 5 9.87 15.83 -3.96
CA TYR A 5 10.42 15.61 -5.29
C TYR A 5 9.30 15.34 -6.30
N LEU A 6 9.36 16.02 -7.43
CA LEU A 6 8.48 15.78 -8.57
C LEU A 6 9.33 15.37 -9.77
N TRP A 7 8.82 14.47 -10.59
CA TRP A 7 9.51 14.09 -11.82
C TRP A 7 9.42 15.21 -12.85
N VAL A 8 10.58 15.64 -13.36
CA VAL A 8 10.70 16.61 -14.45
C VAL A 8 11.27 15.93 -15.68
N THR A 9 10.61 16.09 -16.83
CA THR A 9 11.07 15.51 -18.09
C THR A 9 12.50 15.98 -18.41
N ASN A 10 13.39 15.09 -18.71
CA ASN A 10 14.83 15.28 -18.99
C ASN A 10 15.71 15.66 -17.78
N GLU A 11 15.14 15.91 -16.60
CA GLU A 11 15.92 16.26 -15.39
C GLU A 11 15.80 15.20 -14.28
N GLY A 12 14.75 14.35 -14.34
CA GLY A 12 14.48 13.35 -13.32
C GLY A 12 13.78 13.90 -12.07
N TRP A 13 14.05 13.32 -10.92
CA TRP A 13 13.49 13.76 -9.64
C TRP A 13 14.08 15.09 -9.20
N THR A 14 13.31 16.17 -9.32
CA THR A 14 13.69 17.54 -8.99
C THR A 14 13.02 17.98 -7.69
N SER A 15 13.78 18.66 -6.83
CA SER A 15 13.31 19.12 -5.53
C SER A 15 12.45 20.38 -5.63
N PHE A 16 11.38 20.46 -4.85
CA PHE A 16 10.49 21.59 -4.70
C PHE A 16 10.24 21.88 -3.21
N ASP A 17 10.11 23.15 -2.84
CA ASP A 17 9.56 23.50 -1.53
C ASP A 17 8.03 23.34 -1.59
N PHE A 18 7.48 22.42 -0.79
CA PHE A 18 6.05 22.08 -0.84
C PHE A 18 5.11 23.27 -0.65
N ASP A 19 5.52 24.23 0.16
CA ASP A 19 4.70 25.39 0.52
C ASP A 19 4.90 26.58 -0.45
N ALA A 20 5.83 26.50 -1.39
CA ALA A 20 6.12 27.56 -2.35
C ALA A 20 5.03 27.67 -3.45
N PRO A 21 4.70 28.88 -3.89
CA PRO A 21 3.68 29.11 -4.94
C PRO A 21 3.98 28.38 -6.25
N GLU A 22 5.24 28.32 -6.66
CA GLU A 22 5.71 27.65 -7.87
C GLU A 22 5.45 26.14 -7.83
N THR A 23 5.43 25.53 -6.66
CA THR A 23 5.12 24.11 -6.50
C THR A 23 3.66 23.81 -6.86
N LYS A 24 2.73 24.72 -6.59
CA LYS A 24 1.33 24.60 -7.02
C LYS A 24 1.22 24.48 -8.54
N GLN A 25 1.94 25.35 -9.27
CA GLN A 25 1.98 25.28 -10.72
C GLN A 25 2.63 23.98 -11.20
N ALA A 26 3.73 23.59 -10.59
CA ALA A 26 4.43 22.34 -10.91
C ALA A 26 3.56 21.09 -10.71
N LEU A 27 2.68 21.07 -9.70
CA LEU A 27 1.70 20.00 -9.50
C LEU A 27 0.64 19.99 -10.60
N ILE A 28 0.10 21.18 -10.97
CA ILE A 28 -0.89 21.33 -12.05
C ILE A 28 -0.32 20.85 -13.38
N ASP A 29 0.87 21.28 -13.75
CA ASP A 29 1.55 20.92 -15.01
C ASP A 29 1.74 19.40 -15.15
N ARG A 30 1.93 18.72 -14.03
CA ARG A 30 2.09 17.24 -13.95
C ARG A 30 0.78 16.51 -13.68
N LYS A 31 -0.34 17.23 -13.60
CA LYS A 31 -1.68 16.71 -13.30
C LYS A 31 -1.71 15.89 -11.98
N ILE A 32 -0.89 16.28 -11.02
CA ILE A 32 -0.88 15.69 -9.68
C ILE A 32 -1.99 16.37 -8.87
N THR A 33 -2.83 15.56 -8.24
CA THR A 33 -3.89 16.02 -7.36
C THR A 33 -3.57 15.66 -5.92
N ILE A 34 -3.47 16.68 -5.06
CA ILE A 34 -3.34 16.49 -3.61
C ILE A 34 -4.57 17.14 -2.97
N SER A 35 -5.45 16.31 -2.40
CA SER A 35 -6.70 16.79 -1.80
C SER A 35 -6.46 17.54 -0.49
N ALA A 36 -7.46 18.31 -0.08
CA ALA A 36 -7.40 19.06 1.17
C ALA A 36 -7.08 18.17 2.37
N SER A 37 -6.37 18.72 3.34
CA SER A 37 -5.93 18.04 4.57
C SER A 37 -5.04 16.81 4.35
N ALA A 38 -4.57 16.53 3.13
CA ALA A 38 -3.56 15.50 2.92
C ALA A 38 -2.20 15.99 3.47
N GLU A 39 -1.52 15.09 4.16
CA GLU A 39 -0.21 15.36 4.74
C GLU A 39 0.87 14.67 3.88
N ILE A 40 1.82 15.44 3.36
CA ILE A 40 2.93 14.91 2.58
C ILE A 40 4.20 15.03 3.43
N GLY A 41 4.88 13.92 3.68
CA GLY A 41 6.13 13.89 4.40
C GLY A 41 7.29 14.54 3.63
N ALA A 42 8.33 14.96 4.35
CA ALA A 42 9.52 15.53 3.73
C ALA A 42 10.22 14.49 2.83
N TYR A 43 10.79 14.96 1.73
CA TYR A 43 11.51 14.15 0.75
C TYR A 43 10.64 13.09 0.03
N ALA A 44 9.31 13.16 0.15
CA ALA A 44 8.44 12.29 -0.61
C ALA A 44 8.57 12.58 -2.11
N LYS A 45 8.59 11.51 -2.92
CA LYS A 45 8.61 11.57 -4.38
C LYS A 45 7.19 11.32 -4.91
N ILE A 46 6.69 12.16 -5.82
CA ILE A 46 5.34 12.03 -6.36
C ILE A 46 5.38 12.07 -7.88
N GLY A 47 4.99 10.96 -8.50
CA GLY A 47 4.96 10.79 -9.95
C GLY A 47 3.82 11.59 -10.61
N ALA A 48 3.98 11.84 -11.91
CA ALA A 48 2.96 12.55 -12.69
C ALA A 48 1.61 11.81 -12.66
N TYR A 49 0.51 12.57 -12.71
CA TYR A 49 -0.87 12.09 -12.69
C TYR A 49 -1.28 11.36 -11.39
N ALA A 50 -0.44 11.34 -10.36
CA ALA A 50 -0.81 10.75 -9.07
C ALA A 50 -1.96 11.51 -8.41
N LYS A 51 -2.84 10.78 -7.73
CA LYS A 51 -3.96 11.34 -6.98
C LYS A 51 -3.84 10.96 -5.51
N ILE A 52 -3.83 11.96 -4.63
CA ILE A 52 -3.75 11.76 -3.17
C ILE A 52 -5.03 12.27 -2.55
N GLY A 53 -5.78 11.35 -1.95
CA GLY A 53 -7.11 11.58 -1.40
C GLY A 53 -7.14 12.44 -0.15
N TYR A 54 -8.35 12.84 0.24
CA TYR A 54 -8.60 13.69 1.41
C TYR A 54 -8.02 13.08 2.70
N SER A 55 -7.33 13.88 3.48
CA SER A 55 -6.69 13.47 4.74
C SER A 55 -5.79 12.23 4.64
N ALA A 56 -5.32 11.87 3.45
CA ALA A 56 -4.31 10.83 3.30
C ALA A 56 -2.98 11.31 3.89
N LYS A 57 -2.19 10.37 4.42
CA LYS A 57 -0.88 10.67 5.00
C LYS A 57 0.20 9.91 4.23
N ILE A 58 1.11 10.64 3.63
CA ILE A 58 2.28 10.11 2.93
C ILE A 58 3.51 10.31 3.83
N GLY A 59 4.17 9.23 4.18
CA GLY A 59 5.36 9.25 5.02
C GLY A 59 6.53 9.96 4.37
N ALA A 60 7.50 10.39 5.19
CA ALA A 60 8.72 10.99 4.66
C ALA A 60 9.48 9.97 3.80
N SER A 61 10.13 10.44 2.74
CA SER A 61 10.88 9.63 1.76
C SER A 61 10.06 8.55 1.05
N ALA A 62 8.73 8.54 1.18
CA ALA A 62 7.90 7.60 0.44
C ALA A 62 7.88 7.96 -1.06
N GLU A 63 7.80 6.92 -1.91
CA GLU A 63 7.71 7.09 -3.35
C GLU A 63 6.30 6.71 -3.85
N ILE A 64 5.64 7.63 -4.54
CA ILE A 64 4.33 7.43 -5.16
C ILE A 64 4.53 7.45 -6.67
N GLY A 65 4.30 6.33 -7.32
CA GLY A 65 4.48 6.16 -8.77
C GLY A 65 3.52 7.00 -9.60
N ALA A 66 3.85 7.15 -10.89
CA ALA A 66 2.98 7.85 -11.82
C ALA A 66 1.62 7.15 -11.93
N TYR A 67 0.54 7.93 -12.04
CA TYR A 67 -0.85 7.46 -12.11
C TYR A 67 -1.34 6.69 -10.86
N ALA A 68 -0.57 6.62 -9.78
CA ALA A 68 -1.03 5.96 -8.57
C ALA A 68 -2.17 6.74 -7.89
N GLU A 69 -3.14 6.01 -7.35
CA GLU A 69 -4.28 6.58 -6.64
C GLU A 69 -4.24 6.19 -5.17
N ILE A 70 -4.18 7.17 -4.28
CA ILE A 70 -4.16 6.97 -2.81
C ILE A 70 -5.51 7.44 -2.26
N GLY A 71 -6.28 6.53 -1.73
CA GLY A 71 -7.63 6.79 -1.20
C GLY A 71 -7.63 7.69 0.03
N ALA A 72 -8.81 8.22 0.35
CA ALA A 72 -8.98 9.10 1.51
C ALA A 72 -8.60 8.39 2.83
N TYR A 73 -7.97 9.13 3.74
CA TYR A 73 -7.51 8.62 5.05
C TYR A 73 -6.51 7.46 4.99
N ALA A 74 -6.02 7.09 3.81
CA ALA A 74 -4.96 6.09 3.69
C ALA A 74 -3.65 6.60 4.33
N LYS A 75 -2.86 5.66 4.85
CA LYS A 75 -1.57 5.96 5.47
C LYS A 75 -0.47 5.17 4.76
N ILE A 76 0.45 5.89 4.16
CA ILE A 76 1.65 5.33 3.52
C ILE A 76 2.83 5.58 4.46
N GLY A 77 3.53 4.53 4.84
CA GLY A 77 4.64 4.59 5.79
C GLY A 77 5.86 5.32 5.24
N TYR A 78 6.81 5.59 6.13
CA TYR A 78 8.12 6.15 5.77
C TYR A 78 8.84 5.21 4.78
N SER A 79 9.48 5.77 3.74
CA SER A 79 10.21 5.03 2.71
C SER A 79 9.41 3.89 2.03
N ALA A 80 8.09 3.90 2.10
CA ALA A 80 7.30 2.95 1.34
C ALA A 80 7.26 3.32 -0.14
N GLU A 81 7.26 2.31 -1.01
CA GLU A 81 7.23 2.46 -2.46
C GLU A 81 5.90 2.00 -3.01
N ILE A 82 5.19 2.89 -3.68
CA ILE A 82 3.91 2.61 -4.36
C ILE A 82 4.16 2.69 -5.86
N GLY A 83 4.04 1.57 -6.54
CA GLY A 83 4.30 1.43 -7.96
C GLY A 83 3.36 2.28 -8.83
N ALA A 84 3.75 2.46 -10.09
CA ALA A 84 2.94 3.20 -11.07
C ALA A 84 1.57 2.54 -11.25
N SER A 85 0.51 3.34 -11.38
CA SER A 85 -0.87 2.90 -11.55
C SER A 85 -1.41 2.00 -10.41
N ALA A 86 -0.75 1.94 -9.27
CA ALA A 86 -1.28 1.22 -8.11
C ALA A 86 -2.44 1.99 -7.47
N GLU A 87 -3.44 1.26 -6.98
CA GLU A 87 -4.61 1.83 -6.30
C GLU A 87 -4.61 1.42 -4.83
N ILE A 88 -4.53 2.40 -3.94
CA ILE A 88 -4.58 2.21 -2.49
C ILE A 88 -5.93 2.70 -1.98
N GLY A 89 -6.76 1.78 -1.50
CA GLY A 89 -8.10 2.07 -1.02
C GLY A 89 -8.13 3.02 0.17
N ALA A 90 -9.32 3.60 0.42
CA ALA A 90 -9.54 4.45 1.58
C ALA A 90 -9.25 3.70 2.90
N TYR A 91 -8.68 4.41 3.88
CA TYR A 91 -8.30 3.89 5.21
C TYR A 91 -7.23 2.77 5.19
N ALA A 92 -6.70 2.38 4.03
CA ALA A 92 -5.63 1.39 3.96
C ALA A 92 -4.36 1.89 4.67
N LYS A 93 -3.62 0.97 5.26
CA LYS A 93 -2.35 1.27 5.95
C LYS A 93 -1.23 0.46 5.30
N ILE A 94 -0.31 1.16 4.67
CA ILE A 94 0.91 0.60 4.10
C ILE A 94 2.05 0.87 5.08
N GLY A 95 2.75 -0.18 5.48
CA GLY A 95 3.78 -0.10 6.50
C GLY A 95 5.04 0.64 6.06
N TYR A 96 5.99 0.78 6.99
CA TYR A 96 7.35 1.27 6.74
C TYR A 96 8.06 0.40 5.69
N SER A 97 8.75 1.03 4.73
CA SER A 97 9.53 0.37 3.68
C SER A 97 8.78 -0.75 2.93
N ALA A 98 7.45 -0.71 2.92
CA ALA A 98 6.67 -1.66 2.15
C ALA A 98 6.71 -1.31 0.65
N GLU A 99 6.82 -2.33 -0.18
CA GLU A 99 6.79 -2.21 -1.64
C GLU A 99 5.47 -2.72 -2.18
N ILE A 100 4.74 -1.85 -2.90
CA ILE A 100 3.53 -2.19 -3.64
C ILE A 100 3.87 -2.10 -5.11
N GLY A 101 3.73 -3.21 -5.83
CA GLY A 101 4.05 -3.29 -7.25
C GLY A 101 3.19 -2.38 -8.13
N ALA A 102 3.64 -2.18 -9.37
CA ALA A 102 2.86 -1.43 -10.35
C ALA A 102 1.51 -2.11 -10.63
N SER A 103 0.45 -1.29 -10.80
CA SER A 103 -0.93 -1.73 -11.04
C SER A 103 -1.52 -2.64 -9.95
N GLU A 104 -0.92 -2.70 -8.79
CA GLU A 104 -1.50 -3.41 -7.63
C GLU A 104 -2.68 -2.62 -7.04
N ILE A 105 -3.73 -3.32 -6.65
CA ILE A 105 -4.92 -2.73 -6.01
C ILE A 105 -4.98 -3.20 -4.56
N ILE A 106 -4.95 -2.26 -3.64
CA ILE A 106 -5.06 -2.51 -2.19
C ILE A 106 -6.37 -1.89 -1.71
N ILE A 107 -7.40 -2.70 -1.53
CA ILE A 107 -8.74 -2.24 -1.12
C ILE A 107 -8.76 -1.93 0.38
N LYS A 108 -8.26 -2.86 1.17
CA LYS A 108 -8.12 -2.81 2.63
C LYS A 108 -6.79 -3.42 3.02
N THR A 109 -6.34 -3.14 4.23
CA THR A 109 -5.22 -3.86 4.81
C THR A 109 -5.63 -4.49 6.13
N LEU A 110 -5.39 -5.79 6.25
CA LEU A 110 -5.34 -6.49 7.53
C LEU A 110 -3.90 -6.94 7.74
N PHE A 111 -3.37 -6.59 8.89
CA PHE A 111 -2.01 -6.92 9.26
C PHE A 111 -2.05 -7.61 10.63
N ILE A 112 -1.65 -8.86 10.69
CA ILE A 112 -1.62 -9.65 11.92
C ILE A 112 -0.19 -10.03 12.21
N THR A 113 0.31 -9.67 13.38
CA THR A 113 1.60 -10.15 13.87
C THR A 113 1.39 -11.49 14.52
N GLY A 114 1.71 -12.55 13.81
CA GLY A 114 1.69 -13.90 14.36
C GLY A 114 2.98 -14.25 15.11
N THR A 115 2.97 -15.39 15.79
CA THR A 115 4.10 -15.83 16.63
C THR A 115 5.39 -16.09 15.86
N LYS A 116 5.31 -16.44 14.57
CA LYS A 116 6.48 -16.74 13.73
C LYS A 116 6.62 -15.77 12.56
N HIS A 117 5.53 -15.47 11.87
CA HIS A 117 5.51 -14.58 10.71
C HIS A 117 4.32 -13.64 10.74
N THR A 118 4.43 -12.55 10.03
CA THR A 118 3.31 -11.65 9.78
C THR A 118 2.39 -12.22 8.72
N VAL A 119 1.09 -12.02 8.90
CA VAL A 119 0.05 -12.27 7.91
C VAL A 119 -0.46 -10.94 7.39
N THR A 120 -0.47 -10.76 6.09
CA THR A 120 -0.99 -9.55 5.44
C THR A 120 -2.05 -9.94 4.40
N TRP A 121 -3.22 -9.30 4.49
CA TRP A 121 -4.28 -9.40 3.50
C TRP A 121 -4.64 -8.00 3.01
N TRP A 122 -4.82 -7.83 1.69
CA TRP A 122 -5.01 -6.53 1.04
C TRP A 122 -6.39 -6.31 0.46
N GLY A 123 -7.39 -7.07 0.93
CA GLY A 123 -8.77 -6.95 0.44
C GLY A 123 -9.01 -7.63 -0.90
N LYS A 124 -8.06 -8.45 -1.36
CA LYS A 124 -8.15 -9.33 -2.51
C LYS A 124 -8.03 -10.79 -2.08
N ASP A 125 -8.23 -11.72 -3.00
CA ASP A 125 -8.09 -13.15 -2.78
C ASP A 125 -6.62 -13.61 -2.63
N ILE A 126 -5.79 -12.81 -1.96
CA ILE A 126 -4.38 -13.09 -1.76
C ILE A 126 -3.99 -12.79 -0.32
N ILE A 127 -3.29 -13.72 0.31
CA ILE A 127 -2.67 -13.56 1.63
C ILE A 127 -1.17 -13.75 1.51
N ASN A 128 -0.41 -12.88 2.17
CA ASN A 128 1.01 -13.09 2.40
C ASN A 128 1.22 -13.59 3.82
N ILE A 129 1.98 -14.70 3.97
CA ILE A 129 2.46 -15.20 5.25
C ILE A 129 3.98 -15.35 5.14
N GLY A 130 4.72 -14.52 5.85
CA GLY A 130 6.17 -14.43 5.68
C GLY A 130 6.52 -14.04 4.23
N CYS A 131 7.31 -14.87 3.55
CA CYS A 131 7.70 -14.68 2.15
C CYS A 131 6.75 -15.34 1.13
N HIS A 132 5.71 -16.02 1.57
CA HIS A 132 4.78 -16.73 0.69
C HIS A 132 3.54 -15.90 0.38
N LYS A 133 3.36 -15.54 -0.91
CA LYS A 133 2.17 -14.86 -1.44
C LYS A 133 1.33 -15.86 -2.23
N LYS A 134 0.14 -16.19 -1.74
CA LYS A 134 -0.77 -17.18 -2.32
C LYS A 134 -2.23 -16.77 -2.15
N GLU A 135 -3.11 -17.34 -2.97
CA GLU A 135 -4.56 -17.21 -2.86
C GLU A 135 -5.08 -17.79 -1.54
N ILE A 136 -6.22 -17.26 -1.07
CA ILE A 136 -6.85 -17.71 0.17
C ILE A 136 -7.18 -19.22 0.12
N GLU A 137 -7.78 -19.67 -0.99
CA GLU A 137 -8.17 -21.07 -1.17
C GLU A 137 -6.93 -21.99 -1.15
N TRP A 138 -5.86 -21.57 -1.81
CA TRP A 138 -4.60 -22.30 -1.75
C TRP A 138 -4.07 -22.45 -0.31
N TRP A 139 -4.16 -21.38 0.50
CA TRP A 139 -3.74 -21.44 1.91
C TRP A 139 -4.64 -22.35 2.75
N LEU A 140 -5.95 -22.37 2.51
CA LEU A 140 -6.89 -23.26 3.19
C LEU A 140 -6.58 -24.73 2.92
N GLU A 141 -6.16 -25.06 1.70
CA GLU A 141 -5.81 -26.42 1.29
C GLU A 141 -4.38 -26.84 1.70
N ASN A 142 -3.39 -25.97 1.48
CA ASN A 142 -1.97 -26.32 1.54
C ASN A 142 -1.24 -25.73 2.76
N GLY A 143 -1.84 -24.79 3.47
CA GLY A 143 -1.17 -24.02 4.52
C GLY A 143 -0.63 -24.90 5.66
N THR A 144 -1.32 -25.97 6.03
CA THR A 144 -0.86 -26.91 7.06
C THR A 144 0.43 -27.61 6.62
N ALA A 145 0.47 -28.17 5.42
CA ALA A 145 1.65 -28.86 4.90
C ALA A 145 2.87 -27.94 4.75
N VAL A 146 2.63 -26.69 4.37
CA VAL A 146 3.70 -25.66 4.32
C VAL A 146 4.22 -25.39 5.74
N ALA A 147 3.33 -25.17 6.69
CA ALA A 147 3.72 -24.86 8.07
C ALA A 147 4.51 -26.02 8.71
N GLU A 148 4.10 -27.27 8.48
CA GLU A 148 4.84 -28.46 8.94
C GLU A 148 6.26 -28.48 8.35
N ARG A 149 6.39 -28.27 7.04
CA ARG A 149 7.69 -28.23 6.35
C ARG A 149 8.59 -27.10 6.88
N GLU A 150 8.01 -25.96 7.22
CA GLU A 150 8.71 -24.79 7.77
C GLU A 150 8.94 -24.89 9.29
N GLY A 151 8.65 -26.06 9.90
CA GLY A 151 8.91 -26.33 11.31
C GLY A 151 8.05 -25.52 12.28
N TYR A 152 6.76 -25.35 11.97
CA TYR A 152 5.80 -24.78 12.91
C TYR A 152 5.35 -25.84 13.93
N THR A 153 5.11 -25.40 15.16
CA THR A 153 4.50 -26.26 16.17
C THR A 153 3.00 -26.46 15.88
N PRO A 154 2.34 -27.50 16.42
CA PRO A 154 0.90 -27.68 16.28
C PRO A 154 0.07 -26.46 16.68
N ASP A 155 0.47 -25.77 17.76
CA ASP A 155 -0.20 -24.55 18.22
C ASP A 155 -0.04 -23.40 17.21
N GLN A 156 1.15 -23.23 16.64
CA GLN A 156 1.38 -22.25 15.58
C GLN A 156 0.59 -22.58 14.31
N ILE A 157 0.53 -23.85 13.90
CA ILE A 157 -0.30 -24.27 12.76
C ILE A 157 -1.76 -23.88 12.99
N ASN A 158 -2.29 -24.15 14.19
CA ASN A 158 -3.66 -23.77 14.53
C ASN A 158 -3.87 -22.25 14.54
N GLU A 159 -2.92 -21.49 15.07
CA GLU A 159 -2.91 -20.02 15.05
C GLU A 159 -3.03 -19.50 13.62
N TYR A 160 -2.15 -19.93 12.72
CA TYR A 160 -2.13 -19.43 11.34
C TYR A 160 -3.35 -19.88 10.51
N ARG A 161 -3.90 -21.05 10.79
CA ARG A 161 -5.19 -21.49 10.20
C ARG A 161 -6.33 -20.53 10.58
N GLN A 162 -6.37 -20.05 11.81
CA GLN A 162 -7.37 -19.05 12.22
C GLN A 162 -7.17 -17.72 11.49
N TYR A 163 -5.93 -17.27 11.29
CA TYR A 163 -5.67 -16.05 10.54
C TYR A 163 -6.10 -16.14 9.08
N VAL A 164 -5.83 -17.25 8.42
CA VAL A 164 -6.33 -17.51 7.05
C VAL A 164 -7.85 -17.52 7.01
N ALA A 165 -8.52 -18.15 7.98
CA ALA A 165 -9.96 -18.21 8.07
C ALA A 165 -10.59 -16.80 8.26
N ILE A 166 -9.98 -15.95 9.09
CA ILE A 166 -10.40 -14.54 9.24
C ILE A 166 -10.28 -13.79 7.92
N CYS A 167 -9.19 -13.94 7.18
CA CYS A 167 -9.00 -13.31 5.88
C CYS A 167 -10.06 -13.80 4.87
N ALA A 168 -10.34 -15.11 4.85
CA ALA A 168 -11.36 -15.70 3.98
C ALA A 168 -12.76 -15.15 4.27
N GLU A 169 -13.11 -14.99 5.55
CA GLU A 169 -14.41 -14.41 5.94
C GLU A 169 -14.51 -12.93 5.57
N LEU A 170 -13.44 -12.17 5.76
CA LEU A 170 -13.40 -10.76 5.37
C LEU A 170 -13.50 -10.60 3.86
N GLN A 171 -12.88 -11.49 3.08
CA GLN A 171 -12.95 -11.48 1.61
C GLN A 171 -14.38 -11.65 1.11
N LYS A 172 -15.16 -12.57 1.68
CA LYS A 172 -16.57 -12.77 1.32
C LYS A 172 -17.42 -11.51 1.48
N ASN A 173 -17.07 -10.68 2.46
CA ASN A 173 -17.76 -9.44 2.79
C ASN A 173 -17.15 -8.20 2.11
N THR A 174 -16.15 -8.39 1.23
CA THR A 174 -15.50 -7.29 0.52
C THR A 174 -15.99 -7.28 -0.92
N THR A 175 -16.93 -6.39 -1.22
CA THR A 175 -17.39 -6.15 -2.59
C THR A 175 -16.37 -5.29 -3.30
N ILE A 176 -15.79 -5.78 -4.39
CA ILE A 176 -14.96 -4.98 -5.29
C ILE A 176 -15.93 -4.17 -6.15
N GLU A 177 -16.10 -2.89 -5.85
CA GLU A 177 -16.71 -1.97 -6.82
C GLU A 177 -15.71 -1.76 -7.97
N VAL A 178 -15.80 -2.58 -8.99
CA VAL A 178 -15.14 -2.31 -10.27
C VAL A 178 -15.85 -1.09 -10.86
N LYS A 179 -15.24 0.08 -10.78
CA LYS A 179 -15.71 1.24 -11.55
C LYS A 179 -15.59 0.91 -13.04
N PRO A 180 -16.67 1.15 -13.80
CA PRO A 180 -16.66 0.96 -15.25
C PRO A 180 -15.70 1.92 -15.96
#